data_aba1c2249bc836f8103d33ad003ce715
#
_entry.id   aba1c2249bc836f8103d33ad003ce715
#
_cell.length_a   1.000
_cell.length_b   1.000
_cell.length_c   1.000
_cell.angle_alpha   90.00
_cell.angle_beta   90.00
_cell.angle_gamma   90.00
#
_symmetry.space_group_name_H-M   'P 1'
#
loop_
_entity.id
_entity.type
_entity.pdbx_description
1 polymer ?
#
loop_
_entity_poly.entity_id
_entity_poly.type
_entity_poly.pdbx_seq_one_letter_code
_entity_poly.pdbx_strand_id
1 'polypeptide(L)'
;AVGFTGSYAGGKQLFDWANQRPEPIPVFAEMGSVNPVFLLPERLAAAAGEIATQYAGSITLGVGQFCTNPGLIIGIEGAALQQFIHDLGKAIQQTLPGIMLHQGIADNFANKREEALMQENVHLVAESVQSGEDRCSGLPTVATVDGKTFLANPLLHKEVFGPYSLVVRCADAAEMLNVALHLEGQLTATFMATPADMNQHPELVEAVKNICGRFVLNGVPTGVEVCLSMQHGGPFPASTDSRFGSVGADAIKRFARPLSFQNWPDELLPEELKEGNPLGLERKVSS
;
A
#
# COMPACT_ATOMS: atom_id res chain seq x y z
N ALA A 1 20.59 1.63 -14.46
CA ALA A 1 19.41 1.79 -13.58
C ALA A 1 19.60 0.95 -12.31
N VAL A 2 18.89 1.32 -11.27
CA VAL A 2 18.77 0.57 -10.00
C VAL A 2 17.32 0.22 -9.78
N GLY A 3 17.00 -1.03 -9.42
CA GLY A 3 15.71 -1.44 -8.87
C GLY A 3 15.88 -1.73 -7.38
N PHE A 4 14.95 -1.24 -6.56
CA PHE A 4 14.99 -1.40 -5.11
C PHE A 4 13.56 -1.57 -4.56
N THR A 5 13.40 -2.43 -3.58
CA THR A 5 12.18 -2.52 -2.76
C THR A 5 12.60 -2.57 -1.29
N GLY A 6 12.04 -1.69 -0.47
CA GLY A 6 12.36 -1.62 0.95
C GLY A 6 11.96 -0.30 1.60
N SER A 7 12.66 0.09 2.67
CA SER A 7 12.31 1.28 3.44
C SER A 7 12.45 2.58 2.63
N TYR A 8 11.65 3.59 2.99
CA TYR A 8 11.77 4.94 2.44
C TYR A 8 13.19 5.50 2.54
N ALA A 9 13.84 5.34 3.70
CA ALA A 9 15.20 5.84 3.90
C ALA A 9 16.21 5.21 2.93
N GLY A 10 16.13 3.89 2.70
CA GLY A 10 17.01 3.19 1.77
C GLY A 10 16.76 3.57 0.32
N GLY A 11 15.50 3.61 -0.11
CA GLY A 11 15.13 3.98 -1.47
C GLY A 11 15.49 5.43 -1.81
N LYS A 12 15.19 6.35 -0.88
CA LYS A 12 15.54 7.77 -1.03
C LYS A 12 17.05 7.99 -1.11
N GLN A 13 17.81 7.30 -0.28
CA GLN A 13 19.28 7.40 -0.30
C GLN A 13 19.88 6.93 -1.63
N LEU A 14 19.39 5.81 -2.16
CA LEU A 14 19.83 5.30 -3.47
C LEU A 14 19.45 6.28 -4.59
N PHE A 15 18.26 6.85 -4.54
CA PHE A 15 17.80 7.86 -5.49
C PHE A 15 18.71 9.10 -5.47
N ASP A 16 19.03 9.61 -4.30
CA ASP A 16 19.89 10.79 -4.15
C ASP A 16 21.31 10.52 -4.66
N TRP A 17 21.91 9.40 -4.30
CA TRP A 17 23.24 9.02 -4.77
C TRP A 17 23.28 8.84 -6.30
N ALA A 18 22.26 8.24 -6.89
CA ALA A 18 22.19 8.05 -8.34
C ALA A 18 22.12 9.37 -9.10
N ASN A 19 21.43 10.38 -8.55
CA ASN A 19 21.33 11.72 -9.12
C ASN A 19 22.59 12.58 -8.92
N GLN A 20 23.42 12.26 -7.91
CA GLN A 20 24.68 12.95 -7.64
C GLN A 20 25.86 12.43 -8.46
N ARG A 21 25.68 11.34 -9.21
CA ARG A 21 26.74 10.81 -10.08
C ARG A 21 27.07 11.79 -11.22
N PRO A 22 28.33 11.83 -11.71
CA PRO A 22 28.68 12.59 -12.92
C PRO A 22 27.80 12.23 -14.13
N GLU A 23 27.40 10.96 -14.23
CA GLU A 23 26.40 10.48 -15.17
C GLU A 23 25.24 9.90 -14.36
N PRO A 24 24.13 10.64 -14.17
CA PRO A 24 22.98 10.20 -13.40
C PRO A 24 22.33 8.95 -14.02
N ILE A 25 21.82 8.06 -13.17
CA ILE A 25 21.12 6.85 -13.60
C ILE A 25 19.73 6.78 -12.95
N PRO A 26 18.72 6.20 -13.62
CA PRO A 26 17.41 5.99 -13.05
C PRO A 26 17.46 5.08 -11.82
N VAL A 27 16.65 5.42 -10.80
CA VAL A 27 16.37 4.56 -9.65
C VAL A 27 14.87 4.34 -9.56
N PHE A 28 14.48 3.09 -9.64
CA PHE A 28 13.10 2.62 -9.50
C PHE A 28 12.96 1.96 -8.13
N ALA A 29 12.71 2.79 -7.12
CA ALA A 29 12.50 2.34 -5.75
C ALA A 29 11.02 2.25 -5.44
N GLU A 30 10.57 1.09 -4.96
CA GLU A 30 9.33 0.91 -4.25
C GLU A 30 9.63 0.99 -2.76
N MET A 31 8.91 1.85 -2.06
CA MET A 31 9.18 2.19 -0.67
C MET A 31 7.96 1.91 0.21
N GLY A 32 7.92 2.46 1.43
CA GLY A 32 6.84 2.22 2.39
C GLY A 32 5.49 2.76 1.95
N SER A 33 4.42 2.09 2.41
CA SER A 33 3.03 2.47 2.19
C SER A 33 2.17 2.04 3.37
N VAL A 34 1.20 2.85 3.79
CA VAL A 34 0.23 2.48 4.82
C VAL A 34 -1.04 1.85 4.23
N ASN A 35 -1.19 1.88 2.92
CA ASN A 35 -2.28 1.25 2.18
C ASN A 35 -3.67 1.53 2.77
N PRO A 36 -4.12 2.80 2.77
CA PRO A 36 -5.31 3.22 3.48
C PRO A 36 -6.57 2.53 2.97
N VAL A 37 -7.43 2.17 3.91
CA VAL A 37 -8.74 1.56 3.68
C VAL A 37 -9.81 2.50 4.18
N PHE A 38 -10.71 2.92 3.32
CA PHE A 38 -11.84 3.79 3.65
C PHE A 38 -13.11 2.96 3.77
N LEU A 39 -13.67 2.93 4.97
CA LEU A 39 -14.92 2.24 5.28
C LEU A 39 -16.10 3.22 5.14
N LEU A 40 -16.84 3.11 4.04
CA LEU A 40 -17.97 4.01 3.79
C LEU A 40 -19.27 3.51 4.43
N PRO A 41 -20.16 4.43 4.83
CA PRO A 41 -21.23 4.16 5.80
C PRO A 41 -22.20 3.05 5.41
N GLU A 42 -22.70 3.02 4.16
CA GLU A 42 -23.71 2.03 3.74
C GLU A 42 -23.13 0.62 3.69
N ARG A 43 -21.94 0.45 3.07
CA ARG A 43 -21.28 -0.85 3.00
C ARG A 43 -20.88 -1.34 4.39
N LEU A 44 -20.39 -0.44 5.23
CA LEU A 44 -19.98 -0.77 6.60
C LEU A 44 -21.21 -1.20 7.44
N ALA A 45 -22.32 -0.47 7.36
CA ALA A 45 -23.53 -0.81 8.08
C ALA A 45 -24.11 -2.17 7.67
N ALA A 46 -23.96 -2.54 6.39
CA ALA A 46 -24.47 -3.81 5.88
C ALA A 46 -23.60 -5.03 6.26
N ALA A 47 -22.28 -4.86 6.52
CA ALA A 47 -21.36 -5.98 6.59
C ALA A 47 -20.17 -5.79 7.55
N ALA A 48 -20.31 -5.01 8.62
CA ALA A 48 -19.22 -4.68 9.54
C ALA A 48 -18.45 -5.91 10.03
N GLY A 49 -19.12 -6.97 10.46
CA GLY A 49 -18.48 -8.20 10.96
C GLY A 49 -17.76 -9.01 9.87
N GLU A 50 -18.33 -9.07 8.66
CA GLU A 50 -17.68 -9.70 7.49
C GLU A 50 -16.37 -8.96 7.13
N ILE A 51 -16.45 -7.63 7.04
CA ILE A 51 -15.30 -6.77 6.73
C ILE A 51 -14.24 -6.89 7.84
N ALA A 52 -14.64 -6.92 9.11
CA ALA A 52 -13.71 -7.09 10.22
C ALA A 52 -12.92 -8.40 10.14
N THR A 53 -13.61 -9.51 9.83
CA THR A 53 -12.98 -10.82 9.64
C THR A 53 -12.01 -10.83 8.46
N GLN A 54 -12.42 -10.25 7.34
CA GLN A 54 -11.61 -10.14 6.13
C GLN A 54 -10.33 -9.33 6.39
N TYR A 55 -10.43 -8.20 7.12
CA TYR A 55 -9.29 -7.35 7.42
C TYR A 55 -8.38 -7.91 8.50
N ALA A 56 -8.91 -8.64 9.49
CA ALA A 56 -8.07 -9.38 10.44
C ALA A 56 -7.15 -10.36 9.70
N GLY A 57 -7.69 -11.13 8.74
CA GLY A 57 -6.92 -12.01 7.88
C GLY A 57 -5.88 -11.27 7.03
N SER A 58 -6.24 -10.12 6.45
CA SER A 58 -5.34 -9.32 5.63
C SER A 58 -4.18 -8.70 6.43
N ILE A 59 -4.47 -8.13 7.61
CA ILE A 59 -3.48 -7.51 8.50
C ILE A 59 -2.44 -8.53 8.98
N THR A 60 -2.86 -9.78 9.20
CA THR A 60 -2.01 -10.82 9.78
C THR A 60 -1.41 -11.78 8.75
N LEU A 61 -1.80 -11.67 7.49
CA LEU A 61 -1.26 -12.50 6.40
C LEU A 61 0.27 -12.36 6.31
N GLY A 62 0.99 -13.49 6.33
CA GLY A 62 2.45 -13.47 6.30
C GLY A 62 3.09 -12.65 7.42
N VAL A 63 2.44 -12.61 8.60
CA VAL A 63 2.84 -11.77 9.74
C VAL A 63 2.88 -10.28 9.38
N GLY A 64 1.94 -9.85 8.53
CA GLY A 64 1.86 -8.46 8.07
C GLY A 64 3.03 -7.97 7.21
N GLN A 65 3.90 -8.87 6.74
CA GLN A 65 5.10 -8.52 5.97
C GLN A 65 4.81 -8.42 4.47
N PHE A 66 3.77 -7.67 4.12
CA PHE A 66 3.41 -7.33 2.74
C PHE A 66 3.56 -5.82 2.52
N CYS A 67 4.14 -5.43 1.38
CA CYS A 67 4.20 -4.04 0.94
C CYS A 67 2.80 -3.38 0.84
N THR A 68 1.76 -4.19 0.69
CA THR A 68 0.36 -3.77 0.63
C THR A 68 -0.44 -4.12 1.90
N ASN A 69 0.22 -4.34 3.04
CA ASN A 69 -0.50 -4.56 4.31
C ASN A 69 -1.39 -3.35 4.65
N PRO A 70 -2.68 -3.54 5.03
CA PRO A 70 -3.58 -2.44 5.39
C PRO A 70 -3.23 -1.86 6.77
N GLY A 71 -2.21 -1.01 6.81
CA GLY A 71 -1.70 -0.36 8.03
C GLY A 71 -2.60 0.77 8.55
N LEU A 72 -3.53 1.27 7.72
CA LEU A 72 -4.42 2.36 8.07
C LEU A 72 -5.85 2.05 7.63
N ILE A 73 -6.80 2.13 8.56
CA ILE A 73 -8.25 1.97 8.29
C ILE A 73 -8.96 3.23 8.75
N ILE A 74 -9.80 3.81 7.90
CA ILE A 74 -10.44 5.10 8.14
C ILE A 74 -11.94 4.92 8.03
N GLY A 75 -12.69 5.34 9.06
CA GLY A 75 -14.15 5.26 9.09
C GLY A 75 -14.78 6.45 9.79
N ILE A 76 -16.06 6.72 9.50
CA ILE A 76 -16.83 7.76 10.17
C ILE A 76 -17.39 7.19 11.48
N GLU A 77 -17.25 7.94 12.57
CA GLU A 77 -17.71 7.54 13.92
C GLU A 77 -19.22 7.21 13.89
N GLY A 78 -19.57 6.09 14.50
CA GLY A 78 -20.95 5.61 14.58
C GLY A 78 -21.04 4.13 14.95
N ALA A 79 -22.24 3.62 15.14
CA ALA A 79 -22.48 2.27 15.61
C ALA A 79 -21.85 1.19 14.70
N ALA A 80 -21.86 1.38 13.38
CA ALA A 80 -21.29 0.43 12.43
C ALA A 80 -19.75 0.38 12.55
N LEU A 81 -19.07 1.53 12.70
CA LEU A 81 -17.63 1.56 12.91
C LEU A 81 -17.24 0.96 14.27
N GLN A 82 -18.01 1.25 15.32
CA GLN A 82 -17.77 0.64 16.64
C GLN A 82 -17.93 -0.87 16.62
N GLN A 83 -18.94 -1.39 15.90
CA GLN A 83 -19.11 -2.83 15.68
C GLN A 83 -17.93 -3.44 14.92
N PHE A 84 -17.48 -2.80 13.85
CA PHE A 84 -16.31 -3.21 13.08
C PHE A 84 -15.06 -3.27 13.96
N ILE A 85 -14.77 -2.21 14.73
CA ILE A 85 -13.62 -2.15 15.64
C ILE A 85 -13.66 -3.26 16.68
N HIS A 86 -14.84 -3.52 17.25
CA HIS A 86 -15.06 -4.57 18.23
C HIS A 86 -14.78 -5.96 17.63
N ASP A 87 -15.35 -6.26 16.46
CA ASP A 87 -15.21 -7.56 15.81
C ASP A 87 -13.78 -7.77 15.28
N LEU A 88 -13.15 -6.72 14.74
CA LEU A 88 -11.75 -6.74 14.35
C LEU A 88 -10.85 -7.03 15.56
N GLY A 89 -11.09 -6.35 16.70
CA GLY A 89 -10.37 -6.58 17.93
C GLY A 89 -10.47 -8.03 18.43
N LYS A 90 -11.67 -8.63 18.40
CA LYS A 90 -11.86 -10.05 18.75
C LYS A 90 -11.07 -10.99 17.85
N ALA A 91 -11.10 -10.74 16.54
CA ALA A 91 -10.38 -11.58 15.57
C ALA A 91 -8.85 -11.48 15.78
N ILE A 92 -8.34 -10.28 16.01
CA ILE A 92 -6.91 -10.05 16.30
C ILE A 92 -6.46 -10.73 17.59
N GLN A 93 -7.26 -10.67 18.66
CA GLN A 93 -6.95 -11.36 19.93
C GLN A 93 -6.76 -12.88 19.77
N GLN A 94 -7.50 -13.48 18.83
CA GLN A 94 -7.46 -14.92 18.58
C GLN A 94 -6.35 -15.33 17.60
N THR A 95 -5.73 -14.37 16.89
CA THR A 95 -4.69 -14.65 15.91
C THR A 95 -3.36 -14.88 16.59
N LEU A 96 -2.70 -16.00 16.28
CA LEU A 96 -1.39 -16.34 16.82
C LEU A 96 -0.31 -15.39 16.28
N PRO A 97 0.66 -14.97 17.14
CA PRO A 97 1.87 -14.33 16.67
C PRO A 97 2.63 -15.27 15.73
N GLY A 98 3.13 -14.74 14.62
CA GLY A 98 3.93 -15.49 13.67
C GLY A 98 5.39 -15.05 13.68
N ILE A 99 6.29 -15.87 13.14
CA ILE A 99 7.71 -15.56 13.04
C ILE A 99 7.95 -14.62 11.85
N MET A 100 8.58 -13.48 12.11
CA MET A 100 9.02 -12.53 11.08
C MET A 100 10.28 -13.02 10.38
N LEU A 101 10.60 -12.47 9.21
CA LEU A 101 11.65 -12.95 8.33
C LEU A 101 13.04 -13.00 8.99
N HIS A 102 13.38 -12.02 9.81
CA HIS A 102 14.60 -11.98 10.59
C HIS A 102 14.50 -10.99 11.77
N GLN A 103 15.42 -11.11 12.73
CA GLN A 103 15.43 -10.32 13.97
C GLN A 103 15.36 -8.81 13.73
N GLY A 104 16.09 -8.27 12.75
CA GLY A 104 16.10 -6.83 12.48
C GLY A 104 14.73 -6.29 12.03
N ILE A 105 13.91 -7.08 11.32
CA ILE A 105 12.53 -6.69 10.99
C ILE A 105 11.66 -6.77 12.23
N ALA A 106 11.80 -7.82 13.05
CA ALA A 106 11.04 -7.98 14.29
C ALA A 106 11.33 -6.84 15.28
N ASP A 107 12.60 -6.47 15.47
CA ASP A 107 13.00 -5.36 16.34
C ASP A 107 12.44 -4.02 15.82
N ASN A 108 12.52 -3.78 14.51
CA ASN A 108 11.96 -2.56 13.92
C ASN A 108 10.43 -2.50 14.07
N PHE A 109 9.75 -3.62 13.86
CA PHE A 109 8.30 -3.73 14.09
C PHE A 109 7.93 -3.42 15.54
N ALA A 110 8.61 -4.08 16.50
CA ALA A 110 8.35 -3.88 17.93
C ALA A 110 8.53 -2.41 18.34
N ASN A 111 9.64 -1.78 17.92
CA ASN A 111 9.93 -0.38 18.20
C ASN A 111 8.91 0.57 17.58
N LYS A 112 8.55 0.37 16.30
CA LYS A 112 7.59 1.23 15.60
C LYS A 112 6.16 1.08 16.12
N ARG A 113 5.77 -0.16 16.48
CA ARG A 113 4.50 -0.44 17.15
C ARG A 113 4.41 0.27 18.50
N GLU A 114 5.45 0.16 19.32
CA GLU A 114 5.50 0.84 20.61
C GLU A 114 5.48 2.37 20.46
N GLU A 115 6.29 2.91 19.53
CA GLU A 115 6.30 4.33 19.20
C GLU A 115 4.90 4.84 18.81
N ALA A 116 4.15 4.07 18.01
CA ALA A 116 2.79 4.43 17.60
C ALA A 116 1.79 4.36 18.76
N LEU A 117 1.87 3.32 19.61
CA LEU A 117 0.98 3.14 20.77
C LEU A 117 1.23 4.17 21.89
N MET A 118 2.42 4.73 21.98
CA MET A 118 2.77 5.78 22.97
C MET A 118 2.28 7.18 22.56
N GLN A 119 1.74 7.37 21.34
CA GLN A 119 1.27 8.67 20.93
C GLN A 119 0.01 9.09 21.69
N GLU A 120 -0.13 10.39 21.90
CA GLU A 120 -1.30 10.96 22.58
C GLU A 120 -2.59 10.57 21.87
N ASN A 121 -3.63 10.20 22.64
CA ASN A 121 -4.96 9.77 22.17
C ASN A 121 -4.95 8.51 21.27
N VAL A 122 -3.85 7.79 21.17
CA VAL A 122 -3.84 6.46 20.56
C VAL A 122 -4.24 5.44 21.62
N HIS A 123 -5.23 4.63 21.31
CA HIS A 123 -5.76 3.60 22.22
C HIS A 123 -5.59 2.22 21.61
N LEU A 124 -5.00 1.31 22.38
CA LEU A 124 -4.95 -0.10 22.00
C LEU A 124 -6.39 -0.67 21.98
N VAL A 125 -6.80 -1.17 20.83
CA VAL A 125 -8.07 -1.90 20.68
C VAL A 125 -7.89 -3.35 21.09
N ALA A 126 -6.89 -4.00 20.52
CA ALA A 126 -6.59 -5.40 20.78
C ALA A 126 -5.15 -5.74 20.37
N GLU A 127 -4.59 -6.71 21.04
CA GLU A 127 -3.41 -7.46 20.61
C GLU A 127 -3.66 -8.95 20.83
N SER A 128 -2.87 -9.81 20.17
CA SER A 128 -2.95 -11.26 20.41
C SER A 128 -2.80 -11.57 21.88
N VAL A 129 -3.69 -12.43 22.42
CA VAL A 129 -3.62 -12.88 23.82
C VAL A 129 -2.50 -13.88 24.05
N GLN A 130 -1.90 -14.41 23.00
CA GLN A 130 -0.80 -15.36 23.09
C GLN A 130 0.52 -14.63 22.90
N SER A 131 1.48 -14.91 23.78
CA SER A 131 2.86 -14.45 23.60
C SER A 131 3.52 -15.27 22.49
N GLY A 132 4.31 -14.60 21.64
CA GLY A 132 5.17 -15.31 20.70
C GLY A 132 6.22 -16.14 21.45
N GLU A 133 6.48 -17.34 20.96
CA GLU A 133 7.47 -18.26 21.54
C GLU A 133 8.91 -17.84 21.20
N ASP A 134 9.09 -17.00 20.19
CA ASP A 134 10.39 -16.57 19.65
C ASP A 134 10.54 -15.04 19.74
N ARG A 135 11.78 -14.58 19.87
CA ARG A 135 12.13 -13.14 19.80
C ARG A 135 11.82 -12.50 18.46
N CYS A 136 11.75 -13.29 17.39
CA CYS A 136 11.34 -12.84 16.08
C CYS A 136 9.81 -12.81 15.86
N SER A 137 9.00 -13.00 16.89
CA SER A 137 7.54 -13.03 16.76
C SER A 137 6.96 -11.63 16.53
N GLY A 138 6.14 -11.50 15.47
CA GLY A 138 5.31 -10.32 15.23
C GLY A 138 3.97 -10.44 15.96
N LEU A 139 3.68 -9.55 16.89
CA LEU A 139 2.46 -9.56 17.69
C LEU A 139 1.32 -8.83 16.96
N PRO A 140 0.26 -9.54 16.49
CA PRO A 140 -0.90 -8.91 15.88
C PRO A 140 -1.49 -7.82 16.77
N THR A 141 -1.66 -6.62 16.25
CA THR A 141 -2.07 -5.45 17.03
C THR A 141 -2.97 -4.54 16.22
N VAL A 142 -4.04 -4.06 16.83
CA VAL A 142 -4.89 -2.99 16.30
C VAL A 142 -5.03 -1.89 17.34
N ALA A 143 -4.83 -0.66 16.91
CA ALA A 143 -5.03 0.55 17.70
C ALA A 143 -6.06 1.47 17.05
N THR A 144 -6.53 2.47 17.78
CA THR A 144 -7.45 3.49 17.27
C THR A 144 -7.04 4.88 17.71
N VAL A 145 -7.37 5.87 16.89
CA VAL A 145 -7.17 7.29 17.15
C VAL A 145 -8.32 8.10 16.55
N ASP A 146 -8.62 9.27 17.05
CA ASP A 146 -9.55 10.20 16.39
C ASP A 146 -8.89 10.92 15.18
N GLY A 147 -9.73 11.38 14.23
CA GLY A 147 -9.26 12.01 13.00
C GLY A 147 -8.47 13.29 13.24
N LYS A 148 -8.84 14.08 14.23
CA LYS A 148 -8.16 15.33 14.59
C LYS A 148 -6.72 15.06 15.09
N THR A 149 -6.56 14.11 15.99
CA THR A 149 -5.24 13.70 16.50
C THR A 149 -4.38 13.11 15.39
N PHE A 150 -4.97 12.26 14.54
CA PHE A 150 -4.26 11.72 13.37
C PHE A 150 -3.71 12.82 12.47
N LEU A 151 -4.54 13.80 12.10
CA LEU A 151 -4.13 14.94 11.26
C LEU A 151 -3.02 15.80 11.89
N ALA A 152 -3.05 15.95 13.21
CA ALA A 152 -2.07 16.77 13.95
C ALA A 152 -0.72 16.06 14.16
N ASN A 153 -0.66 14.72 14.02
CA ASN A 153 0.53 13.94 14.34
C ASN A 153 1.07 13.15 13.12
N PRO A 154 2.05 13.72 12.37
CA PRO A 154 2.62 13.05 11.19
C PRO A 154 3.29 11.69 11.47
N LEU A 155 3.62 11.36 12.73
CA LEU A 155 4.18 10.06 13.07
C LEU A 155 3.17 8.93 12.80
N LEU A 156 1.87 9.19 13.02
CA LEU A 156 0.79 8.24 12.79
C LEU A 156 0.53 7.94 11.29
N HIS A 157 1.10 8.75 10.39
CA HIS A 157 1.04 8.53 8.94
C HIS A 157 2.11 7.57 8.44
N LYS A 158 3.04 7.14 9.31
CA LYS A 158 4.18 6.29 8.91
C LYS A 158 3.83 4.81 9.02
N GLU A 159 4.42 4.04 8.11
CA GLU A 159 4.29 2.59 8.09
C GLU A 159 4.88 1.94 9.36
N VAL A 160 4.11 1.02 9.94
CA VAL A 160 4.56 0.04 10.93
C VAL A 160 4.57 -1.32 10.23
N PHE A 161 5.74 -1.71 9.68
CA PHE A 161 5.86 -2.91 8.85
C PHE A 161 5.75 -4.18 9.67
N GLY A 162 4.59 -4.82 9.64
CA GLY A 162 4.24 -6.01 10.42
C GLY A 162 2.73 -6.11 10.64
N PRO A 163 2.26 -7.02 11.50
CA PRO A 163 0.82 -7.28 11.72
C PRO A 163 0.19 -6.19 12.62
N TYR A 164 0.18 -4.96 12.13
CA TYR A 164 -0.34 -3.77 12.79
C TYR A 164 -1.30 -3.00 11.90
N SER A 165 -2.36 -2.44 12.47
CA SER A 165 -3.23 -1.49 11.79
C SER A 165 -3.75 -0.43 12.78
N LEU A 166 -3.82 0.81 12.31
CA LEU A 166 -4.41 1.94 13.03
C LEU A 166 -5.78 2.27 12.45
N VAL A 167 -6.82 2.28 13.27
CA VAL A 167 -8.17 2.70 12.88
C VAL A 167 -8.36 4.17 13.23
N VAL A 168 -8.54 5.01 12.22
CA VAL A 168 -8.83 6.45 12.36
C VAL A 168 -10.34 6.65 12.37
N ARG A 169 -10.85 7.20 13.45
CA ARG A 169 -12.27 7.51 13.66
C ARG A 169 -12.51 8.97 13.30
N CYS A 170 -13.05 9.22 12.13
CA CYS A 170 -13.43 10.56 11.67
C CYS A 170 -14.78 10.98 12.23
N ALA A 171 -14.92 12.23 12.63
CA ALA A 171 -16.19 12.76 13.13
C ALA A 171 -17.29 12.76 12.05
N ASP A 172 -16.90 13.03 10.80
CA ASP A 172 -17.80 13.10 9.65
C ASP A 172 -17.07 12.87 8.32
N ALA A 173 -17.80 12.97 7.22
CA ALA A 173 -17.25 12.81 5.86
C ALA A 173 -16.26 13.92 5.48
N ALA A 174 -16.40 15.12 6.01
CA ALA A 174 -15.47 16.22 5.73
C ALA A 174 -14.11 15.97 6.39
N GLU A 175 -14.09 15.44 7.63
CA GLU A 175 -12.85 15.05 8.27
C GLU A 175 -12.21 13.84 7.58
N MET A 176 -13.01 12.86 7.12
CA MET A 176 -12.51 11.73 6.33
C MET A 176 -11.85 12.20 5.03
N LEU A 177 -12.46 13.14 4.31
CA LEU A 177 -11.86 13.77 3.13
C LEU A 177 -10.56 14.51 3.49
N ASN A 178 -10.56 15.24 4.60
CA ASN A 178 -9.36 15.95 5.06
C ASN A 178 -8.23 14.98 5.39
N VAL A 179 -8.51 13.84 6.02
CA VAL A 179 -7.53 12.76 6.24
C VAL A 179 -6.98 12.27 4.90
N ALA A 180 -7.84 11.99 3.93
CA ALA A 180 -7.40 11.52 2.60
C ALA A 180 -6.47 12.53 1.89
N LEU A 181 -6.79 13.83 1.97
CA LEU A 181 -6.00 14.91 1.37
C LEU A 181 -4.63 15.12 2.03
N HIS A 182 -4.44 14.65 3.27
CA HIS A 182 -3.16 14.75 3.99
C HIS A 182 -2.30 13.48 3.86
N LEU A 183 -2.81 12.43 3.25
CA LEU A 183 -2.00 11.24 2.95
C LEU A 183 -1.07 11.48 1.77
N GLU A 184 0.16 11.03 1.91
CA GLU A 184 1.15 10.99 0.83
C GLU A 184 0.83 9.88 -0.18
N GLY A 185 1.65 9.73 -1.22
CA GLY A 185 1.49 8.66 -2.21
C GLY A 185 1.57 7.25 -1.60
N GLN A 186 0.70 6.36 -2.05
CA GLN A 186 0.49 5.00 -1.55
C GLN A 186 0.62 3.98 -2.68
N LEU A 187 0.98 2.74 -2.36
CA LEU A 187 0.93 1.63 -3.32
C LEU A 187 -0.52 1.27 -3.63
N THR A 188 -1.35 1.17 -2.60
CA THR A 188 -2.78 0.86 -2.76
C THR A 188 -3.63 1.79 -1.91
N ALA A 189 -4.88 1.97 -2.33
CA ALA A 189 -5.95 2.44 -1.47
C ALA A 189 -7.19 1.58 -1.71
N THR A 190 -8.00 1.38 -0.69
CA THR A 190 -9.20 0.53 -0.79
C THR A 190 -10.43 1.28 -0.30
N PHE A 191 -11.53 1.14 -1.04
CA PHE A 191 -12.86 1.51 -0.55
C PHE A 191 -13.68 0.24 -0.26
N MET A 192 -14.23 0.18 0.94
CA MET A 192 -15.34 -0.68 1.29
C MET A 192 -16.61 0.16 1.16
N ALA A 193 -17.28 0.05 0.00
CA ALA A 193 -18.31 0.99 -0.43
C ALA A 193 -19.39 0.34 -1.28
N THR A 194 -20.59 0.90 -1.25
CA THR A 194 -21.64 0.68 -2.24
C THR A 194 -21.53 1.70 -3.39
N PRO A 195 -22.19 1.49 -4.53
CA PRO A 195 -22.29 2.53 -5.56
C PRO A 195 -22.93 3.83 -5.04
N ALA A 196 -23.86 3.76 -4.08
CA ALA A 196 -24.47 4.95 -3.47
C ALA A 196 -23.47 5.70 -2.59
N ASP A 197 -22.68 4.99 -1.77
CA ASP A 197 -21.57 5.59 -1.01
C ASP A 197 -20.62 6.36 -1.94
N MET A 198 -20.22 5.75 -3.07
CA MET A 198 -19.30 6.38 -4.03
C MET A 198 -19.90 7.65 -4.65
N ASN A 199 -21.19 7.63 -4.99
CA ASN A 199 -21.90 8.78 -5.55
C ASN A 199 -22.09 9.92 -4.55
N GLN A 200 -22.20 9.61 -3.26
CA GLN A 200 -22.33 10.60 -2.19
C GLN A 200 -21.00 11.30 -1.85
N HIS A 201 -19.87 10.65 -2.15
CA HIS A 201 -18.54 11.14 -1.79
C HIS A 201 -17.57 11.28 -2.99
N PRO A 202 -17.96 12.00 -4.07
CA PRO A 202 -17.13 12.08 -5.30
C PRO A 202 -15.79 12.76 -5.06
N GLU A 203 -15.72 13.73 -4.14
CA GLU A 203 -14.47 14.43 -3.81
C GLU A 203 -13.49 13.49 -3.09
N LEU A 204 -13.97 12.61 -2.21
CA LEU A 204 -13.15 11.60 -1.55
C LEU A 204 -12.62 10.58 -2.58
N VAL A 205 -13.46 10.14 -3.51
CA VAL A 205 -13.05 9.23 -4.59
C VAL A 205 -11.92 9.85 -5.40
N GLU A 206 -12.06 11.11 -5.79
CA GLU A 206 -11.04 11.82 -6.59
C GLU A 206 -9.75 12.04 -5.78
N ALA A 207 -9.84 12.42 -4.50
CA ALA A 207 -8.68 12.59 -3.63
C ALA A 207 -7.89 11.29 -3.50
N VAL A 208 -8.56 10.17 -3.22
CA VAL A 208 -7.92 8.86 -3.03
C VAL A 208 -7.36 8.30 -4.33
N LYS A 209 -8.02 8.50 -5.46
CA LYS A 209 -7.53 8.12 -6.79
C LYS A 209 -6.17 8.75 -7.11
N ASN A 210 -5.94 9.97 -6.66
CA ASN A 210 -4.71 10.71 -6.94
C ASN A 210 -3.51 10.30 -6.04
N ILE A 211 -3.74 9.57 -4.96
CA ILE A 211 -2.66 9.15 -4.04
C ILE A 211 -2.26 7.68 -4.16
N CYS A 212 -2.89 6.87 -4.99
CA CYS A 212 -2.57 5.44 -5.05
C CYS A 212 -2.23 4.95 -6.46
N GLY A 213 -1.44 3.86 -6.52
CA GLY A 213 -1.15 3.17 -7.77
C GLY A 213 -2.19 2.12 -8.12
N ARG A 214 -2.80 1.48 -7.10
CA ARG A 214 -3.87 0.48 -7.27
C ARG A 214 -5.05 0.84 -6.38
N PHE A 215 -6.18 1.13 -7.01
CA PHE A 215 -7.43 1.46 -6.32
C PHE A 215 -8.34 0.23 -6.26
N VAL A 216 -8.61 -0.24 -5.04
CA VAL A 216 -9.35 -1.49 -4.78
C VAL A 216 -10.77 -1.17 -4.29
N LEU A 217 -11.76 -1.88 -4.77
CA LEU A 217 -13.15 -1.78 -4.31
C LEU A 217 -13.60 -3.11 -3.70
N ASN A 218 -14.07 -3.07 -2.44
CA ASN A 218 -14.66 -4.21 -1.70
C ASN A 218 -13.77 -5.46 -1.62
N GLY A 219 -12.45 -5.25 -1.60
CA GLY A 219 -11.45 -6.29 -1.47
C GLY A 219 -10.41 -5.98 -0.40
N VAL A 220 -9.37 -6.78 -0.33
CA VAL A 220 -8.21 -6.51 0.53
C VAL A 220 -6.98 -6.17 -0.32
N PRO A 221 -6.13 -5.24 0.14
CA PRO A 221 -4.98 -4.81 -0.66
C PRO A 221 -3.87 -5.89 -0.76
N THR A 222 -3.82 -6.85 0.16
CA THR A 222 -2.85 -7.96 0.18
C THR A 222 -3.08 -9.02 -0.91
N GLY A 223 -4.27 -9.06 -1.52
CA GLY A 223 -4.56 -9.90 -2.67
C GLY A 223 -3.94 -9.31 -3.93
N VAL A 224 -2.93 -9.98 -4.50
CA VAL A 224 -2.25 -9.54 -5.72
C VAL A 224 -2.33 -10.62 -6.77
N GLU A 225 -2.90 -10.28 -7.95
CA GLU A 225 -2.87 -11.12 -9.14
C GLU A 225 -1.88 -10.55 -10.15
N VAL A 226 -0.93 -11.36 -10.60
CA VAL A 226 0.04 -10.95 -11.62
C VAL A 226 -0.59 -11.11 -13.00
N CYS A 227 -1.01 -10.01 -13.58
CA CYS A 227 -1.62 -9.94 -14.92
C CYS A 227 -1.09 -8.73 -15.70
N LEU A 228 -1.44 -8.63 -16.99
CA LEU A 228 -0.95 -7.54 -17.86
C LEU A 228 -1.42 -6.15 -17.43
N SER A 229 -2.57 -6.04 -16.78
CA SER A 229 -3.11 -4.77 -16.27
C SER A 229 -2.64 -4.42 -14.86
N MET A 230 -1.77 -5.24 -14.26
CA MET A 230 -1.28 -5.01 -12.91
C MET A 230 -0.41 -3.76 -12.84
N GLN A 231 -0.70 -2.89 -11.88
CA GLN A 231 0.16 -1.80 -11.46
C GLN A 231 0.57 -2.02 -10.00
N HIS A 232 1.85 -2.21 -9.74
CA HIS A 232 2.42 -2.32 -8.40
C HIS A 232 3.49 -1.24 -8.21
N GLY A 233 3.04 -0.10 -7.81
CA GLY A 233 3.77 1.14 -7.61
C GLY A 233 2.79 2.19 -7.13
N GLY A 234 3.16 3.44 -7.16
CA GLY A 234 2.30 4.55 -6.74
C GLY A 234 3.01 5.89 -6.80
N PRO A 235 2.31 6.99 -6.50
CA PRO A 235 2.94 8.30 -6.41
C PRO A 235 3.99 8.34 -5.30
N PHE A 236 4.94 9.27 -5.40
CA PHE A 236 5.92 9.49 -4.33
C PHE A 236 5.21 9.83 -3.00
N PRO A 237 5.61 9.26 -1.86
CA PRO A 237 6.84 8.49 -1.62
C PRO A 237 6.70 6.95 -1.77
N ALA A 238 5.55 6.42 -2.20
CA ALA A 238 5.40 4.98 -2.38
C ALA A 238 6.36 4.43 -3.45
N SER A 239 6.62 5.19 -4.51
CA SER A 239 7.69 4.89 -5.45
C SER A 239 8.38 6.15 -5.97
N THR A 240 9.59 5.99 -6.53
CA THR A 240 10.34 7.08 -7.14
C THR A 240 9.85 7.41 -8.55
N ASP A 241 9.11 6.52 -9.19
CA ASP A 241 8.52 6.74 -10.52
C ASP A 241 7.21 5.97 -10.67
N SER A 242 6.08 6.69 -10.60
CA SER A 242 4.73 6.12 -10.65
C SER A 242 4.33 5.53 -12.02
N ARG A 243 5.14 5.73 -13.06
CA ARG A 243 4.86 5.19 -14.41
C ARG A 243 5.19 3.70 -14.54
N PHE A 244 5.95 3.15 -13.59
CA PHE A 244 6.44 1.79 -13.63
C PHE A 244 6.03 1.00 -12.40
N GLY A 245 5.54 -0.23 -12.62
CA GLY A 245 5.32 -1.19 -11.54
C GLY A 245 6.58 -1.96 -11.17
N SER A 246 6.71 -2.38 -9.93
CA SER A 246 7.83 -3.21 -9.45
C SER A 246 7.62 -4.70 -9.70
N VAL A 247 6.40 -5.14 -9.98
CA VAL A 247 5.97 -6.52 -10.17
C VAL A 247 5.22 -6.66 -11.49
N GLY A 248 5.24 -7.86 -12.06
CA GLY A 248 4.58 -8.19 -13.32
C GLY A 248 5.50 -8.13 -14.54
N ALA A 249 5.00 -8.53 -15.70
CA ALA A 249 5.77 -8.62 -16.95
C ALA A 249 6.35 -7.27 -17.39
N ASP A 250 5.61 -6.20 -17.15
CA ASP A 250 6.01 -4.83 -17.53
C ASP A 250 7.11 -4.23 -16.62
N ALA A 251 7.45 -4.90 -15.51
CA ALA A 251 8.52 -4.46 -14.61
C ALA A 251 9.89 -4.34 -15.32
N ILE A 252 10.14 -5.11 -16.37
CA ILE A 252 11.37 -5.05 -17.17
C ILE A 252 11.53 -3.71 -17.89
N LYS A 253 10.45 -3.01 -18.21
CA LYS A 253 10.48 -1.71 -18.90
C LYS A 253 11.29 -0.65 -18.14
N ARG A 254 11.42 -0.80 -16.81
CA ARG A 254 12.26 0.06 -15.98
C ARG A 254 13.74 0.04 -16.39
N PHE A 255 14.20 -1.04 -17.00
CA PHE A 255 15.59 -1.26 -17.40
C PHE A 255 15.81 -1.17 -18.90
N ALA A 256 14.77 -0.85 -19.67
CA ALA A 256 14.81 -0.69 -21.10
C ALA A 256 14.77 0.79 -21.49
N ARG A 257 15.40 1.13 -22.60
CA ARG A 257 15.25 2.44 -23.24
C ARG A 257 14.86 2.26 -24.70
N PRO A 258 14.05 3.14 -25.26
CA PRO A 258 13.75 3.12 -26.67
C PRO A 258 15.03 3.43 -27.50
N LEU A 259 15.14 2.81 -28.66
CA LEU A 259 16.12 3.12 -29.69
C LEU A 259 15.43 3.17 -31.03
N SER A 260 15.63 4.25 -31.77
CA SER A 260 15.06 4.46 -33.09
C SER A 260 16.11 4.21 -34.17
N PHE A 261 15.75 3.47 -35.22
CA PHE A 261 16.53 3.29 -36.42
C PHE A 261 15.91 4.12 -37.53
N GLN A 262 16.66 5.06 -38.13
CA GLN A 262 16.19 5.92 -39.20
C GLN A 262 17.09 5.76 -40.42
N ASN A 263 16.51 5.50 -41.63
CA ASN A 263 17.22 5.32 -42.89
C ASN A 263 18.23 4.15 -42.91
N TRP A 264 18.02 3.13 -42.05
CA TRP A 264 18.84 1.94 -42.04
C TRP A 264 18.37 0.97 -43.14
N PRO A 265 19.30 0.39 -43.93
CA PRO A 265 18.97 -0.71 -44.84
C PRO A 265 18.44 -1.92 -44.06
N ASP A 266 17.45 -2.63 -44.62
CA ASP A 266 16.80 -3.76 -43.96
C ASP A 266 17.78 -4.86 -43.54
N GLU A 267 18.81 -5.10 -44.36
CA GLU A 267 19.86 -6.10 -44.04
C GLU A 267 20.67 -5.79 -42.77
N LEU A 268 20.76 -4.52 -42.39
CA LEU A 268 21.50 -4.07 -41.21
C LEU A 268 20.61 -3.90 -39.96
N LEU A 269 19.30 -4.04 -40.11
CA LEU A 269 18.37 -3.99 -38.97
C LEU A 269 18.48 -5.28 -38.13
N PRO A 270 18.23 -5.17 -36.80
CA PRO A 270 17.97 -6.35 -35.98
C PRO A 270 16.82 -7.19 -36.52
N GLU A 271 16.81 -8.50 -36.33
CA GLU A 271 15.78 -9.40 -36.85
C GLU A 271 14.38 -9.01 -36.43
N GLU A 272 14.24 -8.45 -35.24
CA GLU A 272 12.97 -7.95 -34.67
C GLU A 272 12.37 -6.80 -35.50
N LEU A 273 13.17 -6.07 -36.30
CA LEU A 273 12.75 -4.90 -37.05
C LEU A 273 12.77 -5.10 -38.57
N LYS A 274 13.30 -6.22 -39.09
CA LYS A 274 13.32 -6.50 -40.53
C LYS A 274 11.93 -6.59 -41.14
N GLU A 275 11.75 -6.07 -42.37
CA GLU A 275 10.46 -6.07 -43.05
C GLU A 275 9.84 -7.45 -43.16
N GLY A 276 10.65 -8.49 -43.46
CA GLY A 276 10.20 -9.88 -43.57
C GLY A 276 9.70 -10.52 -42.28
N ASN A 277 9.82 -9.84 -41.15
CA ASN A 277 9.43 -10.35 -39.83
C ASN A 277 9.88 -11.81 -39.56
N PRO A 278 11.18 -12.11 -39.64
CA PRO A 278 11.68 -13.48 -39.59
C PRO A 278 11.37 -14.19 -38.27
N LEU A 279 11.13 -13.43 -37.19
CA LEU A 279 10.77 -13.95 -35.88
C LEU A 279 9.25 -14.12 -35.67
N GLY A 280 8.41 -13.74 -36.63
CA GLY A 280 6.95 -13.83 -36.53
C GLY A 280 6.34 -13.01 -35.39
N LEU A 281 6.96 -11.86 -35.05
CA LEU A 281 6.52 -11.03 -33.94
C LEU A 281 5.26 -10.22 -34.30
N GLU A 282 4.37 -10.04 -33.34
CA GLU A 282 3.28 -9.08 -33.47
C GLU A 282 3.84 -7.64 -33.41
N ARG A 283 3.55 -6.84 -34.44
CA ARG A 283 4.07 -5.47 -34.61
C ARG A 283 2.93 -4.48 -34.81
N LYS A 284 3.10 -3.28 -34.25
CA LYS A 284 2.31 -2.12 -34.67
C LYS A 284 3.01 -1.45 -35.83
N VAL A 285 2.37 -1.47 -36.99
CA VAL A 285 2.83 -0.74 -38.18
C VAL A 285 1.91 0.46 -38.37
N SER A 286 2.46 1.68 -38.36
CA SER A 286 1.71 2.86 -38.74
C SER A 286 1.66 2.90 -40.28
N SER A 287 0.47 2.99 -40.85
CA SER A 287 0.23 3.24 -42.25
C SER A 287 0.60 4.67 -42.64
#